data_e8201a029ae47e2dca04ecf8b3411914
#
_entry.id   e8201a029ae47e2dca04ecf8b3411914
#
_cell.length_a   1.000
_cell.length_b   1.000
_cell.length_c   1.000
_cell.angle_alpha   90.00
_cell.angle_beta   90.00
_cell.angle_gamma   90.00
#
_symmetry.space_group_name_H-M   'P 1'
#
loop_
_entity.id
_entity.type
_entity.pdbx_description
1 polymer ?
#
loop_
_entity_poly.entity_id
_entity_poly.type
_entity_poly.pdbx_seq_one_letter_code
_entity_poly.pdbx_strand_id
1 'polypeptide(L)'
;EEDALKAQIFGCWSLPLGLPYQENLLVRIKLRLQPDGTILKSEILDHARMNKPGQGFYRVLAESALRAVRICQPLRVPPAGYDRWKDLQLNFNANEMLKG
;
A
#
# COMPACT_ATOMS: atom_id res chain seq x y z
N GLU A 1 2.10 13.47 10.33
CA GLU A 1 0.72 13.06 10.05
C GLU A 1 0.64 12.05 8.92
N GLU A 2 1.34 12.30 7.82
CA GLU A 2 1.41 11.33 6.73
C GLU A 2 1.96 10.00 7.20
N ASP A 3 3.01 10.05 8.00
CA ASP A 3 3.66 8.83 8.50
C ASP A 3 2.71 8.03 9.40
N ALA A 4 1.88 8.70 10.17
CA ALA A 4 0.91 8.04 11.02
C ALA A 4 -0.17 7.33 10.19
N LEU A 5 -0.59 7.96 9.10
CA LEU A 5 -1.57 7.35 8.20
C LEU A 5 -0.99 6.12 7.50
N LYS A 6 0.25 6.23 7.04
CA LYS A 6 0.93 5.09 6.40
C LYS A 6 1.12 3.94 7.37
N ALA A 7 1.47 4.24 8.62
CA ALA A 7 1.66 3.21 9.64
C ALA A 7 0.38 2.42 9.89
N GLN A 8 -0.77 3.08 9.86
CA GLN A 8 -2.05 2.39 10.03
C GLN A 8 -2.24 1.33 8.94
N ILE A 9 -1.94 1.70 7.69
CA ILE A 9 -2.13 0.79 6.56
C ILE A 9 -1.13 -0.37 6.63
N PHE A 10 0.13 -0.08 6.96
CA PHE A 10 1.13 -1.14 7.10
C PHE A 10 0.77 -2.14 8.19
N GLY A 11 0.09 -1.69 9.24
CA GLY A 11 -0.40 -2.57 10.28
C GLY A 11 -1.46 -3.55 9.81
N CYS A 12 -2.12 -3.26 8.71
CA CYS A 12 -3.15 -4.14 8.12
C CYS A 12 -2.58 -5.06 7.05
N TRP A 13 -1.30 -4.92 6.71
CA TRP A 13 -0.72 -5.65 5.59
C TRP A 13 -0.27 -7.04 6.02
N SER A 14 -0.82 -8.06 5.35
CA SER A 14 -0.41 -9.45 5.53
C SER A 14 0.41 -9.85 4.32
N LEU A 15 1.69 -10.18 4.55
CA LEU A 15 2.57 -10.59 3.46
C LEU A 15 2.21 -11.98 2.95
N PRO A 16 2.13 -12.17 1.63
CA PRO A 16 1.95 -13.50 1.08
C PRO A 16 3.16 -14.39 1.41
N LEU A 17 2.92 -15.68 1.54
CA LEU A 17 3.98 -16.65 1.75
C LEU A 17 4.64 -17.01 0.42
N GLY A 18 5.91 -17.41 0.49
CA GLY A 18 6.60 -17.96 -0.67
C GLY A 18 7.07 -16.94 -1.70
N LEU A 19 7.24 -15.67 -1.29
CA LEU A 19 7.74 -14.65 -2.20
C LEU A 19 9.22 -14.88 -2.53
N PRO A 20 9.64 -14.57 -3.78
CA PRO A 20 11.05 -14.69 -4.15
C PRO A 20 11.84 -13.48 -3.66
N TYR A 21 12.45 -13.60 -2.48
CA TYR A 21 13.10 -12.47 -1.80
C TYR A 21 14.35 -11.95 -2.49
N GLN A 22 14.86 -12.65 -3.48
CA GLN A 22 15.95 -12.15 -4.32
C GLN A 22 15.45 -11.13 -5.35
N GLU A 23 14.14 -11.02 -5.52
CA GLU A 23 13.55 -10.07 -6.45
C GLU A 23 13.22 -8.75 -5.78
N ASN A 24 12.96 -7.74 -6.59
CA ASN A 24 12.48 -6.45 -6.09
C ASN A 24 11.01 -6.60 -5.70
N LEU A 25 10.73 -6.47 -4.41
CA LEU A 25 9.38 -6.64 -3.87
C LEU A 25 8.78 -5.32 -3.39
N LEU A 26 9.02 -4.26 -4.13
CA LEU A 26 8.47 -2.93 -3.84
C LEU A 26 7.19 -2.72 -4.65
N VAL A 27 6.09 -2.41 -3.93
CA VAL A 27 4.83 -2.02 -4.55
C VAL A 27 4.54 -0.58 -4.16
N ARG A 28 4.32 0.27 -5.16
CA ARG A 28 4.00 1.68 -4.93
C ARG A 28 2.52 1.90 -5.23
N ILE A 29 1.81 2.46 -4.25
CA ILE A 29 0.37 2.71 -4.38
C ILE A 29 0.11 4.19 -4.11
N LYS A 30 -0.66 4.79 -4.99
CA LYS A 30 -1.11 6.16 -4.83
C LYS A 30 -2.55 6.14 -4.33
N LEU A 31 -2.81 6.91 -3.27
CA LEU A 31 -4.13 6.96 -2.64
C LEU A 31 -4.68 8.37 -2.64
N ARG A 32 -6.00 8.48 -2.80
CA ARG A 32 -6.72 9.70 -2.49
C ARG A 32 -7.72 9.39 -1.38
N LEU A 33 -7.68 10.20 -0.31
CA LEU A 33 -8.54 10.03 0.85
C LEU A 33 -9.66 11.06 0.85
N GLN A 34 -10.78 10.67 1.47
CA GLN A 34 -11.85 11.60 1.80
C GLN A 34 -11.59 12.17 3.19
N PRO A 35 -12.24 13.29 3.53
CA PRO A 35 -12.01 13.91 4.85
C PRO A 35 -12.34 13.01 6.04
N ASP A 36 -13.20 12.00 5.85
CA ASP A 36 -13.57 11.07 6.91
C ASP A 36 -12.62 9.88 7.04
N GLY A 37 -11.57 9.83 6.23
CA GLY A 37 -10.59 8.75 6.30
C GLY A 37 -10.87 7.57 5.40
N THR A 38 -11.96 7.59 4.64
CA THR A 38 -12.21 6.53 3.66
C THR A 38 -11.39 6.74 2.42
N ILE A 39 -11.14 5.66 1.70
CA ILE A 39 -10.31 5.69 0.49
C ILE A 39 -11.20 6.00 -0.70
N LEU A 40 -10.97 7.13 -1.34
CA LEU A 40 -11.72 7.50 -2.53
C LEU A 40 -11.18 6.79 -3.76
N LYS A 41 -9.84 6.65 -3.85
CA LYS A 41 -9.20 6.07 -5.00
C LYS A 41 -7.87 5.46 -4.60
N SER A 42 -7.54 4.30 -5.18
CA SER A 42 -6.25 3.67 -5.00
C SER A 42 -5.74 3.15 -6.34
N GLU A 43 -4.43 3.30 -6.56
CA GLU A 43 -3.83 2.94 -7.83
C GLU A 43 -2.44 2.39 -7.62
N ILE A 44 -2.15 1.23 -8.20
CA ILE A 44 -0.80 0.67 -8.22
C ILE A 44 -0.04 1.36 -9.34
N LEU A 45 1.07 2.02 -8.98
CA LEU A 45 1.85 2.77 -9.97
C LEU A 45 2.59 1.85 -10.94
N ASP A 46 2.98 0.67 -10.48
CA ASP A 46 3.74 -0.28 -11.29
C ASP A 46 2.84 -1.33 -11.93
N HIS A 47 1.65 -0.96 -12.34
CA HIS A 47 0.68 -1.92 -12.87
C HIS A 47 1.17 -2.62 -14.14
N ALA A 48 2.05 -2.01 -14.92
CA ALA A 48 2.62 -2.66 -16.09
C ALA A 48 3.41 -3.91 -15.72
N ARG A 49 4.08 -3.89 -14.57
CA ARG A 49 4.84 -5.05 -14.10
C ARG A 49 3.93 -6.22 -13.74
N MET A 50 2.72 -5.94 -13.29
CA MET A 50 1.78 -6.98 -12.90
C MET A 50 1.39 -7.90 -14.05
N ASN A 51 1.51 -7.39 -15.28
CA ASN A 51 1.09 -8.11 -16.47
C ASN A 51 2.26 -8.73 -17.24
N LYS A 52 3.47 -8.59 -16.73
CA LYS A 52 4.64 -9.18 -17.41
C LYS A 52 4.73 -10.67 -17.14
N PRO A 53 5.11 -11.46 -18.15
CA PRO A 53 5.36 -12.89 -17.95
C PRO A 53 6.42 -13.10 -16.87
N GLY A 54 6.23 -14.10 -16.02
CA GLY A 54 7.18 -14.41 -14.95
C GLY A 54 7.04 -13.54 -13.72
N GLN A 55 6.11 -12.58 -13.70
CA GLN A 55 5.92 -11.67 -12.58
C GLN A 55 4.63 -11.97 -11.80
N GLY A 56 4.19 -13.22 -11.82
CA GLY A 56 2.97 -13.59 -11.08
C GLY A 56 3.06 -13.31 -9.59
N PHE A 57 4.26 -13.48 -9.01
CA PHE A 57 4.48 -13.18 -7.61
C PHE A 57 4.22 -11.69 -7.30
N TYR A 58 4.56 -10.82 -8.25
CA TYR A 58 4.36 -9.39 -8.07
C TYR A 58 2.87 -9.04 -8.02
N ARG A 59 2.06 -9.69 -8.87
CA ARG A 59 0.61 -9.49 -8.83
C ARG A 59 0.04 -9.88 -7.47
N VAL A 60 0.46 -11.02 -6.94
CA VAL A 60 0.00 -11.48 -5.63
C VAL A 60 0.39 -10.47 -4.54
N LEU A 61 1.63 -9.98 -4.60
CA LEU A 61 2.11 -9.00 -3.65
C LEU A 61 1.32 -7.70 -3.74
N ALA A 62 1.11 -7.19 -4.96
CA ALA A 62 0.39 -5.95 -5.18
C ALA A 62 -1.06 -6.05 -4.71
N GLU A 63 -1.71 -7.19 -4.95
CA GLU A 63 -3.07 -7.41 -4.50
C GLU A 63 -3.16 -7.47 -2.97
N SER A 64 -2.13 -8.03 -2.32
CA SER A 64 -2.11 -8.04 -0.85
C SER A 64 -2.00 -6.63 -0.28
N ALA A 65 -1.24 -5.76 -0.94
CA ALA A 65 -1.11 -4.37 -0.52
C ALA A 65 -2.42 -3.61 -0.71
N LEU A 66 -3.11 -3.83 -1.83
CA LEU A 66 -4.43 -3.21 -2.05
C LEU A 66 -5.45 -3.69 -1.03
N ARG A 67 -5.37 -4.97 -0.64
CA ARG A 67 -6.27 -5.50 0.39
C ARG A 67 -6.02 -4.81 1.72
N ALA A 68 -4.74 -4.55 2.07
CA ALA A 68 -4.40 -3.85 3.30
C ALA A 68 -5.04 -2.46 3.32
N VAL A 69 -4.99 -1.76 2.20
CA VAL A 69 -5.60 -0.44 2.06
C VAL A 69 -7.10 -0.51 2.33
N ARG A 70 -7.78 -1.49 1.74
CA ARG A 70 -9.23 -1.63 1.91
C ARG A 70 -9.65 -2.02 3.31
N ILE A 71 -8.89 -2.93 3.92
CA ILE A 71 -9.22 -3.44 5.26
C ILE A 71 -9.06 -2.34 6.31
N CYS A 72 -8.09 -1.46 6.13
CA CYS A 72 -7.76 -0.45 7.13
C CYS A 72 -8.69 0.76 7.15
N GLN A 73 -9.56 0.91 6.14
CA GLN A 73 -10.42 2.08 6.12
C GLN A 73 -11.63 1.91 7.05
N PRO A 74 -12.17 3.00 7.62
CA PRO A 74 -11.63 4.35 7.46
C PRO A 74 -10.37 4.56 8.31
N LEU A 75 -9.43 5.34 7.78
CA LEU A 75 -8.24 5.68 8.54
C LEU A 75 -8.58 6.72 9.59
N ARG A 76 -7.83 6.69 10.70
CA ARG A 76 -7.95 7.75 11.70
C ARG A 76 -7.15 8.94 11.18
N VAL A 77 -7.86 10.02 10.85
CA VAL A 77 -7.27 11.17 10.19
C VAL A 77 -7.24 12.37 11.12
N PRO A 78 -6.26 13.28 10.91
CA PRO A 78 -6.24 14.53 11.69
C PRO A 78 -7.48 15.36 11.39
N PRO A 79 -7.99 16.13 12.38
CA PRO A 79 -9.17 16.97 12.18
C PRO A 79 -8.92 18.18 11.28
N ALA A 80 -7.67 18.49 10.97
CA ALA A 80 -7.30 19.62 10.14
C ALA A 80 -6.21 19.21 9.16
N GLY A 81 -5.96 20.06 8.16
CA GLY A 81 -4.85 19.84 7.24
C GLY A 81 -5.16 18.83 6.13
N TYR A 82 -6.42 18.68 5.79
CA TYR A 82 -6.85 17.74 4.76
C TYR A 82 -6.03 17.86 3.47
N ASP A 83 -5.75 19.10 3.03
CA ASP A 83 -4.99 19.32 1.79
C ASP A 83 -3.60 18.73 1.84
N ARG A 84 -3.03 18.53 3.03
CA ARG A 84 -1.69 17.97 3.18
C ARG A 84 -1.68 16.46 3.15
N TRP A 85 -2.77 15.80 3.55
CA TRP A 85 -2.78 14.34 3.63
C TRP A 85 -3.79 13.66 2.72
N LYS A 86 -4.54 14.42 1.92
CA LYS A 86 -5.55 13.83 1.05
C LYS A 86 -4.96 12.93 -0.05
N ASP A 87 -3.75 13.23 -0.48
CA ASP A 87 -3.04 12.42 -1.48
C ASP A 87 -1.81 11.82 -0.84
N LEU A 88 -1.73 10.49 -0.84
CA LEU A 88 -0.61 9.77 -0.25
C LEU A 88 -0.01 8.82 -1.27
N GLN A 89 1.31 8.64 -1.20
CA GLN A 89 1.96 7.56 -1.91
C GLN A 89 2.58 6.63 -0.90
N LEU A 90 2.23 5.34 -0.99
CA LEU A 90 2.73 4.32 -0.10
C LEU A 90 3.71 3.43 -0.85
N ASN A 91 4.83 3.14 -0.20
CA ASN A 91 5.84 2.23 -0.72
C ASN A 91 5.84 0.98 0.16
N PHE A 92 5.17 -0.07 -0.32
CA PHE A 92 5.11 -1.36 0.37
C PHE A 92 6.33 -2.16 -0.06
N ASN A 93 7.31 -2.29 0.82
CA ASN A 93 8.53 -3.03 0.51
C ASN A 93 8.60 -4.30 1.35
N ALA A 94 8.27 -5.44 0.70
CA ALA A 94 8.24 -6.71 1.40
C ALA A 94 9.63 -7.17 1.84
N ASN A 95 10.68 -6.78 1.11
CA ASN A 95 12.05 -7.13 1.50
C ASN A 95 12.40 -6.53 2.85
N GLU A 96 11.98 -5.29 3.10
CA GLU A 96 12.25 -4.60 4.37
C GLU A 96 11.41 -5.14 5.51
N MET A 97 10.15 -5.50 5.24
CA MET A 97 9.25 -6.03 6.26
C MET A 97 9.79 -7.30 6.92
N LEU A 98 10.58 -8.06 6.17
CA LEU A 98 11.09 -9.34 6.67
C LEU A 98 12.40 -9.24 7.42
N LYS A 99 13.06 -8.10 7.33
CA LYS A 99 14.32 -7.88 8.06
C LYS A 99 14.09 -7.56 9.52
N GLY A 100 12.91 -7.18 9.81
CA GLY A 100 12.64 -6.64 11.09
C GLY A 100 11.90 -7.35 12.06
#